data_75645602e5016965f99b999aa7c8cd7a
#
_entry.id   75645602e5016965f99b999aa7c8cd7a
#
_cell.length_a   1.000
_cell.length_b   1.000
_cell.length_c   1.000
_cell.angle_alpha   90.00
_cell.angle_beta   90.00
_cell.angle_gamma   90.00
#
_symmetry.space_group_name_H-M   'P 1'
#
loop_
_entity.id
_entity.type
_entity.pdbx_description
1 polymer ?
#
loop_
_entity_poly.entity_id
_entity_poly.type
_entity_poly.pdbx_seq_one_letter_code
_entity_poly.pdbx_strand_id
1 'polypeptide(L)'
;LILLLSFKKYRQADFSVQDIVTHFFKEDDLSGLRGQTLARRDMLLEQSALLRRRAEAFGAFEARLAYAQRHLDEPTLCERPLLHMLSPSLSELDFVDFKSRDSLEQFIAAMPDTRISFARKSAPGSERDFRLCANDEACAAWNLPLAHTRPLTPARCVRVIHRFPCQPWDDEAMPELTAIGRKAGYAIAEDQPYLGLHLATENHQEHIYFYATFYLPVLEE
;
A
#
# COMPACT_ATOMS: atom_id res chain seq x y z
N LEU A 1 41.94 -28.71 4.28
CA LEU A 1 41.51 -28.01 3.06
C LEU A 1 40.08 -28.38 2.70
N ILE A 2 39.71 -29.67 2.57
CA ILE A 2 38.34 -30.10 2.20
C ILE A 2 37.29 -29.55 3.18
N LEU A 3 37.48 -29.66 4.49
CA LEU A 3 36.56 -29.12 5.48
C LEU A 3 36.37 -27.58 5.36
N LEU A 4 37.45 -26.85 5.10
CA LEU A 4 37.37 -25.41 4.88
C LEU A 4 36.54 -25.02 3.64
N LEU A 5 36.74 -25.76 2.56
CA LEU A 5 35.99 -25.58 1.32
C LEU A 5 34.52 -25.94 1.49
N SER A 6 34.22 -27.02 2.23
CA SER A 6 32.86 -27.41 2.59
C SER A 6 32.19 -26.32 3.44
N PHE A 7 32.88 -25.79 4.45
CA PHE A 7 32.38 -24.69 5.25
C PHE A 7 32.04 -23.46 4.38
N LYS A 8 32.98 -23.09 3.49
CA LYS A 8 32.76 -21.98 2.55
C LYS A 8 31.57 -22.20 1.64
N LYS A 9 31.39 -23.43 1.12
CA LYS A 9 30.25 -23.83 0.28
C LYS A 9 28.91 -23.60 1.01
N TYR A 10 28.80 -24.03 2.27
CA TYR A 10 27.58 -23.86 3.05
C TYR A 10 27.33 -22.38 3.40
N ARG A 11 28.41 -21.62 3.71
CA ARG A 11 28.28 -20.16 3.90
C ARG A 11 27.80 -19.44 2.66
N GLN A 12 28.25 -19.85 1.47
CA GLN A 12 27.74 -19.28 0.20
C GLN A 12 26.28 -19.66 -0.08
N ALA A 13 25.83 -20.79 0.45
CA ALA A 13 24.41 -21.17 0.44
C ALA A 13 23.62 -20.57 1.62
N ASP A 14 24.23 -19.60 2.34
CA ASP A 14 23.61 -18.83 3.41
C ASP A 14 23.23 -19.62 4.67
N PHE A 15 23.85 -20.79 4.88
CA PHE A 15 23.73 -21.49 6.15
C PHE A 15 24.39 -20.68 7.27
N SER A 16 23.75 -20.62 8.42
CA SER A 16 24.36 -20.00 9.60
C SER A 16 25.61 -20.80 10.06
N VAL A 17 26.51 -20.15 10.78
CA VAL A 17 27.66 -20.87 11.39
C VAL A 17 27.15 -21.98 12.30
N GLN A 18 26.08 -21.72 13.04
CA GLN A 18 25.47 -22.70 13.95
C GLN A 18 24.95 -23.93 13.21
N ASP A 19 24.29 -23.75 12.07
CA ASP A 19 23.79 -24.84 11.25
C ASP A 19 24.94 -25.69 10.73
N ILE A 20 26.01 -25.04 10.24
CA ILE A 20 27.19 -25.72 9.72
C ILE A 20 27.89 -26.52 10.82
N VAL A 21 28.10 -25.91 11.99
CA VAL A 21 28.72 -26.58 13.15
C VAL A 21 27.86 -27.77 13.60
N THR A 22 26.55 -27.58 13.70
CA THR A 22 25.61 -28.64 14.06
C THR A 22 25.72 -29.82 13.08
N HIS A 23 25.76 -29.50 11.77
CA HIS A 23 25.89 -30.52 10.73
C HIS A 23 27.24 -31.31 10.79
N PHE A 24 28.36 -30.60 11.03
CA PHE A 24 29.69 -31.28 11.09
C PHE A 24 29.93 -32.06 12.38
N PHE A 25 29.29 -31.71 13.48
CA PHE A 25 29.57 -32.31 14.80
C PHE A 25 28.41 -33.11 15.38
N LYS A 26 27.23 -33.11 14.76
CA LYS A 26 26.17 -34.05 15.05
C LYS A 26 26.14 -35.14 14.00
N GLU A 27 25.77 -36.33 14.39
CA GLU A 27 25.62 -37.50 13.49
C GLU A 27 24.39 -37.34 12.58
N ASP A 28 24.35 -36.28 11.77
CA ASP A 28 23.33 -36.14 10.72
C ASP A 28 23.75 -36.96 9.50
N ASP A 29 22.88 -37.84 9.05
CA ASP A 29 23.05 -38.59 7.82
C ASP A 29 22.82 -37.67 6.58
N LEU A 30 23.12 -38.22 5.39
CA LEU A 30 22.88 -37.51 4.12
C LEU A 30 21.40 -37.09 3.94
N SER A 31 20.47 -37.79 4.59
CA SER A 31 19.04 -37.50 4.53
C SER A 31 18.72 -36.21 5.26
N GLY A 32 19.26 -35.99 6.46
CA GLY A 32 19.13 -34.77 7.22
C GLY A 32 19.70 -33.54 6.47
N LEU A 33 20.91 -33.67 5.92
CA LEU A 33 21.53 -32.62 5.10
C LEU A 33 20.71 -32.29 3.86
N ARG A 34 20.17 -33.32 3.17
CA ARG A 34 19.26 -33.11 2.02
C ARG A 34 18.02 -32.35 2.40
N GLY A 35 17.40 -32.70 3.54
CA GLY A 35 16.21 -31.99 4.06
C GLY A 35 16.49 -30.52 4.32
N GLN A 36 17.59 -30.20 5.02
CA GLN A 36 18.02 -28.82 5.31
C GLN A 36 18.29 -28.03 4.00
N THR A 37 18.98 -28.67 3.03
CA THR A 37 19.27 -28.05 1.74
C THR A 37 17.99 -27.71 0.96
N LEU A 38 17.00 -28.63 0.96
CA LEU A 38 15.71 -28.40 0.32
C LEU A 38 14.94 -27.25 1.00
N ALA A 39 14.85 -27.27 2.33
CA ALA A 39 14.20 -26.21 3.09
C ALA A 39 14.85 -24.82 2.81
N ARG A 40 16.19 -24.78 2.74
CA ARG A 40 16.92 -23.55 2.42
C ARG A 40 16.65 -23.06 1.00
N ARG A 41 16.63 -23.97 0.02
CA ARG A 41 16.27 -23.65 -1.35
C ARG A 41 14.87 -23.04 -1.42
N ASP A 42 13.91 -23.67 -0.76
CA ASP A 42 12.51 -23.25 -0.80
C ASP A 42 12.35 -21.85 -0.15
N MET A 43 13.02 -21.60 0.97
CA MET A 43 13.07 -20.27 1.59
C MET A 43 13.68 -19.21 0.65
N LEU A 44 14.77 -19.51 -0.06
CA LEU A 44 15.39 -18.58 -1.02
C LEU A 44 14.47 -18.31 -2.21
N LEU A 45 13.72 -19.30 -2.67
CA LEU A 45 12.73 -19.13 -3.73
C LEU A 45 11.58 -18.22 -3.27
N GLU A 46 11.07 -18.37 -2.06
CA GLU A 46 10.06 -17.50 -1.46
C GLU A 46 10.57 -16.05 -1.32
N GLN A 47 11.79 -15.86 -0.81
CA GLN A 47 12.42 -14.55 -0.72
C GLN A 47 12.59 -13.91 -2.10
N SER A 48 13.02 -14.66 -3.10
CA SER A 48 13.16 -14.18 -4.48
C SER A 48 11.80 -13.75 -5.06
N ALA A 49 10.76 -14.53 -4.83
CA ALA A 49 9.40 -14.21 -5.28
C ALA A 49 8.87 -12.93 -4.59
N LEU A 50 9.14 -12.76 -3.30
CA LEU A 50 8.77 -11.56 -2.56
C LEU A 50 9.50 -10.31 -3.09
N LEU A 51 10.82 -10.41 -3.32
CA LEU A 51 11.63 -9.31 -3.86
C LEU A 51 11.16 -8.91 -5.26
N ARG A 52 10.80 -9.87 -6.10
CA ARG A 52 10.23 -9.59 -7.42
C ARG A 52 8.92 -8.83 -7.31
N ARG A 53 7.98 -9.26 -6.47
CA ARG A 53 6.72 -8.56 -6.25
C ARG A 53 6.94 -7.12 -5.77
N ARG A 54 7.88 -6.91 -4.84
CA ARG A 54 8.23 -5.56 -4.38
C ARG A 54 8.77 -4.70 -5.52
N ALA A 55 9.64 -5.23 -6.36
CA ALA A 55 10.17 -4.50 -7.51
C ALA A 55 9.06 -4.11 -8.50
N GLU A 56 8.11 -5.00 -8.77
CA GLU A 56 6.93 -4.74 -9.62
C GLU A 56 6.03 -3.65 -8.99
N ALA A 57 5.76 -3.73 -7.69
CA ALA A 57 5.00 -2.72 -6.95
C ALA A 57 5.65 -1.33 -6.99
N PHE A 58 6.98 -1.26 -6.85
CA PHE A 58 7.71 0.00 -6.98
C PHE A 58 7.71 0.53 -8.42
N GLY A 59 7.77 -0.33 -9.44
CA GLY A 59 7.59 0.08 -10.83
C GLY A 59 6.21 0.68 -11.10
N ALA A 60 5.16 0.05 -10.57
CA ALA A 60 3.80 0.61 -10.65
C ALA A 60 3.67 1.93 -9.88
N PHE A 61 4.34 2.06 -8.74
CA PHE A 61 4.37 3.30 -7.96
C PHE A 61 5.07 4.43 -8.72
N GLU A 62 6.24 4.16 -9.32
CA GLU A 62 6.96 5.11 -10.18
C GLU A 62 6.07 5.61 -11.32
N ALA A 63 5.38 4.70 -12.01
CA ALA A 63 4.46 5.08 -13.08
C ALA A 63 3.33 5.99 -12.58
N ARG A 64 2.80 5.77 -11.38
CA ARG A 64 1.80 6.65 -10.74
C ARG A 64 2.37 8.04 -10.43
N LEU A 65 3.62 8.11 -9.96
CA LEU A 65 4.30 9.40 -9.70
C LEU A 65 4.52 10.17 -11.01
N ALA A 66 5.02 9.50 -12.04
CA ALA A 66 5.23 10.12 -13.35
C ALA A 66 3.91 10.60 -13.99
N TYR A 67 2.83 9.85 -13.77
CA TYR A 67 1.50 10.29 -14.18
C TYR A 67 1.05 11.54 -13.40
N ALA A 68 1.24 11.55 -12.08
CA ALA A 68 0.87 12.67 -11.22
C ALA A 68 1.61 13.95 -11.59
N GLN A 69 2.91 13.88 -11.90
CA GLN A 69 3.70 15.03 -12.33
C GLN A 69 3.17 15.67 -13.62
N ARG A 70 2.62 14.86 -14.53
CA ARG A 70 2.11 15.34 -15.83
C ARG A 70 0.67 15.85 -15.77
N HIS A 71 -0.13 15.35 -14.83
CA HIS A 71 -1.58 15.57 -14.76
C HIS A 71 -2.03 16.15 -13.41
N LEU A 72 -1.15 16.98 -12.80
CA LEU A 72 -1.50 17.68 -11.58
C LEU A 72 -2.63 18.68 -11.86
N ASP A 73 -3.67 18.66 -11.03
CA ASP A 73 -4.87 19.51 -11.14
C ASP A 73 -5.67 19.37 -12.45
N GLU A 74 -5.44 18.27 -13.18
CA GLU A 74 -6.22 17.93 -14.36
C GLU A 74 -7.38 16.99 -14.00
N PRO A 75 -8.63 17.47 -13.97
CA PRO A 75 -9.78 16.64 -13.65
C PRO A 75 -10.15 15.72 -14.81
N THR A 76 -10.42 14.46 -14.49
CA THR A 76 -10.81 13.43 -15.49
C THR A 76 -12.01 12.66 -14.99
N LEU A 77 -13.06 12.59 -15.80
CA LEU A 77 -14.21 11.72 -15.52
C LEU A 77 -13.79 10.25 -15.60
N CYS A 78 -14.09 9.48 -14.59
CA CYS A 78 -13.74 8.06 -14.55
C CYS A 78 -14.71 7.29 -13.65
N GLU A 79 -14.57 5.99 -13.66
CA GLU A 79 -15.12 5.12 -12.63
C GLU A 79 -14.06 4.85 -11.58
N ARG A 80 -14.39 5.10 -10.30
CA ARG A 80 -13.53 4.73 -9.19
C ARG A 80 -13.43 3.21 -9.12
N PRO A 81 -12.21 2.63 -9.01
CA PRO A 81 -12.07 1.18 -8.87
C PRO A 81 -12.70 0.67 -7.57
N LEU A 82 -13.06 -0.62 -7.55
CA LEU A 82 -13.37 -1.31 -6.30
C LEU A 82 -12.14 -1.25 -5.38
N LEU A 83 -12.38 -0.86 -4.13
CA LEU A 83 -11.35 -0.79 -3.10
C LEU A 83 -11.79 -1.55 -1.86
N HIS A 84 -10.88 -2.32 -1.30
CA HIS A 84 -11.04 -2.98 -0.02
C HIS A 84 -10.41 -2.12 1.07
N MET A 85 -11.26 -1.49 1.88
CA MET A 85 -10.86 -0.58 2.96
C MET A 85 -10.66 -1.38 4.23
N LEU A 86 -9.45 -1.38 4.81
CA LEU A 86 -9.19 -2.07 6.07
C LEU A 86 -10.04 -1.47 7.20
N SER A 87 -10.60 -2.32 8.03
CA SER A 87 -11.33 -1.95 9.25
C SER A 87 -10.59 -2.55 10.44
N PRO A 88 -10.33 -1.82 11.51
CA PRO A 88 -10.78 -0.47 11.84
C PRO A 88 -10.04 0.67 11.11
N SER A 89 -10.44 1.91 11.40
CA SER A 89 -9.73 3.12 10.97
C SER A 89 -8.33 3.21 11.62
N LEU A 90 -7.40 3.88 10.96
CA LEU A 90 -6.05 4.12 11.53
C LEU A 90 -6.09 4.99 12.81
N SER A 91 -7.14 5.80 12.99
CA SER A 91 -7.37 6.56 14.23
C SER A 91 -7.84 5.68 15.41
N GLU A 92 -8.26 4.45 15.15
CA GLU A 92 -8.76 3.50 16.15
C GLU A 92 -7.73 2.39 16.48
N LEU A 93 -6.48 2.54 16.03
CA LEU A 93 -5.44 1.49 16.15
C LEU A 93 -5.14 1.06 17.58
N ASP A 94 -5.35 1.93 18.57
CA ASP A 94 -5.13 1.61 19.99
C ASP A 94 -6.10 0.55 20.53
N PHE A 95 -7.21 0.29 19.81
CA PHE A 95 -8.26 -0.67 20.18
C PHE A 95 -8.29 -1.91 19.28
N VAL A 96 -7.26 -2.11 18.45
CA VAL A 96 -7.21 -3.19 17.47
C VAL A 96 -6.97 -4.53 18.17
N ASP A 97 -7.86 -5.48 17.95
CA ASP A 97 -7.67 -6.86 18.37
C ASP A 97 -6.51 -7.54 17.57
N PHE A 98 -6.04 -8.68 18.08
CA PHE A 98 -4.91 -9.40 17.46
C PHE A 98 -5.15 -9.74 15.98
N LYS A 99 -6.37 -10.09 15.59
CA LYS A 99 -6.70 -10.49 14.21
C LYS A 99 -6.64 -9.31 13.24
N SER A 100 -7.12 -8.16 13.68
CA SER A 100 -7.07 -6.93 12.92
C SER A 100 -5.62 -6.42 12.77
N ARG A 101 -4.77 -6.66 13.78
CA ARG A 101 -3.35 -6.33 13.75
C ARG A 101 -2.60 -7.11 12.67
N ASP A 102 -2.81 -8.41 12.57
CA ASP A 102 -2.18 -9.24 11.53
C ASP A 102 -2.56 -8.76 10.12
N SER A 103 -3.84 -8.37 9.92
CA SER A 103 -4.30 -7.80 8.66
C SER A 103 -3.62 -6.45 8.37
N LEU A 104 -3.48 -5.60 9.37
CA LEU A 104 -2.79 -4.33 9.25
C LEU A 104 -1.32 -4.51 8.84
N GLU A 105 -0.60 -5.41 9.49
CA GLU A 105 0.79 -5.71 9.17
C GLU A 105 0.96 -6.22 7.73
N GLN A 106 0.04 -7.07 7.25
CA GLN A 106 0.04 -7.53 5.86
C GLN A 106 -0.23 -6.40 4.87
N PHE A 107 -1.18 -5.52 5.15
CA PHE A 107 -1.44 -4.34 4.31
C PHE A 107 -0.23 -3.39 4.28
N ILE A 108 0.45 -3.17 5.41
CA ILE A 108 1.67 -2.36 5.48
C ILE A 108 2.79 -3.02 4.67
N ALA A 109 2.97 -4.33 4.79
CA ALA A 109 4.01 -5.07 4.08
C ALA A 109 3.83 -5.06 2.54
N ALA A 110 2.59 -4.87 2.08
CA ALA A 110 2.24 -4.79 0.67
C ALA A 110 2.36 -3.37 0.07
N MET A 111 2.79 -2.37 0.85
CA MET A 111 3.06 -1.03 0.29
C MET A 111 4.20 -1.09 -0.76
N PRO A 112 4.11 -0.33 -1.84
CA PRO A 112 3.17 0.75 -2.16
C PRO A 112 1.90 0.33 -2.95
N ASP A 113 1.57 -0.95 -3.08
CA ASP A 113 0.34 -1.41 -3.75
C ASP A 113 -0.90 -1.16 -2.88
N THR A 114 -0.76 -1.30 -1.56
CA THR A 114 -1.73 -0.74 -0.61
C THR A 114 -1.46 0.75 -0.40
N ARG A 115 -2.51 1.49 -0.10
CA ARG A 115 -2.44 2.96 0.03
C ARG A 115 -3.19 3.43 1.27
N ILE A 116 -2.76 4.56 1.81
CA ILE A 116 -3.53 5.28 2.82
C ILE A 116 -4.65 6.00 2.09
N SER A 117 -5.87 5.72 2.48
CA SER A 117 -7.05 6.45 2.07
C SER A 117 -7.50 7.39 3.18
N PHE A 118 -8.13 8.46 2.78
CA PHE A 118 -8.85 9.35 3.67
C PHE A 118 -10.18 9.71 3.03
N ALA A 119 -11.22 9.54 3.81
CA ALA A 119 -12.57 9.91 3.42
C ALA A 119 -13.07 10.98 4.39
N ARG A 120 -13.90 11.89 3.89
CA ARG A 120 -14.62 12.83 4.72
C ARG A 120 -16.10 12.74 4.43
N LYS A 121 -16.90 12.73 5.47
CA LYS A 121 -18.34 12.99 5.34
C LYS A 121 -18.52 14.48 5.11
N SER A 122 -19.52 14.83 4.30
CA SER A 122 -19.83 16.21 3.90
C SER A 122 -20.21 17.16 5.03
N ALA A 123 -20.44 16.67 6.25
CA ALA A 123 -20.78 17.54 7.37
C ALA A 123 -19.54 18.29 7.90
N PRO A 124 -19.61 19.62 8.08
CA PRO A 124 -18.54 20.38 8.71
C PRO A 124 -18.19 19.82 10.09
N GLY A 125 -16.88 19.65 10.38
CA GLY A 125 -16.40 19.10 11.65
C GLY A 125 -16.49 17.56 11.79
N SER A 126 -16.88 16.82 10.73
CA SER A 126 -16.82 15.36 10.78
C SER A 126 -15.37 14.88 10.83
N GLU A 127 -15.10 13.89 11.71
CA GLU A 127 -13.81 13.26 11.80
C GLU A 127 -13.40 12.65 10.44
N ARG A 128 -12.13 12.78 10.13
CA ARG A 128 -11.54 12.13 8.96
C ARG A 128 -11.31 10.67 9.25
N ASP A 129 -11.70 9.84 8.32
CA ASP A 129 -11.51 8.40 8.39
C ASP A 129 -10.30 8.01 7.56
N PHE A 130 -9.18 7.70 8.23
CA PHE A 130 -7.97 7.21 7.61
C PHE A 130 -7.95 5.69 7.62
N ARG A 131 -7.76 5.06 6.45
CA ARG A 131 -7.69 3.61 6.34
C ARG A 131 -6.60 3.19 5.37
N LEU A 132 -6.06 2.00 5.55
CA LEU A 132 -5.36 1.33 4.47
C LEU A 132 -6.38 0.74 3.50
N CYS A 133 -6.07 0.79 2.22
CA CYS A 133 -6.90 0.20 1.19
C CYS A 133 -6.07 -0.44 0.07
N ALA A 134 -6.68 -1.38 -0.62
CA ALA A 134 -6.12 -2.06 -1.78
C ALA A 134 -7.22 -2.28 -2.83
N ASN A 135 -6.86 -2.32 -4.11
CA ASN A 135 -7.73 -2.81 -5.16
C ASN A 135 -7.64 -4.35 -5.28
N ASP A 136 -8.49 -4.94 -6.10
CA ASP A 136 -8.53 -6.40 -6.29
C ASP A 136 -7.18 -6.98 -6.75
N GLU A 137 -6.48 -6.28 -7.65
CA GLU A 137 -5.18 -6.72 -8.17
C GLU A 137 -4.14 -6.80 -7.04
N ALA A 138 -4.05 -5.77 -6.20
CA ALA A 138 -3.15 -5.76 -5.06
C ALA A 138 -3.56 -6.82 -4.03
N CYS A 139 -4.85 -6.99 -3.75
CA CYS A 139 -5.34 -8.03 -2.85
C CYS A 139 -4.94 -9.42 -3.33
N ALA A 140 -5.09 -9.71 -4.63
CA ALA A 140 -4.70 -10.99 -5.22
C ALA A 140 -3.18 -11.18 -5.23
N ALA A 141 -2.40 -10.17 -5.65
CA ALA A 141 -0.95 -10.25 -5.74
C ALA A 141 -0.26 -10.50 -4.39
N TRP A 142 -0.82 -9.92 -3.31
CA TRP A 142 -0.26 -10.02 -1.97
C TRP A 142 -1.02 -10.99 -1.07
N ASN A 143 -2.07 -11.65 -1.57
CA ASN A 143 -2.95 -12.54 -0.80
C ASN A 143 -3.45 -11.86 0.49
N LEU A 144 -3.94 -10.61 0.37
CA LEU A 144 -4.38 -9.83 1.51
C LEU A 144 -5.67 -10.38 2.11
N PRO A 145 -5.81 -10.37 3.46
CA PRO A 145 -7.01 -10.88 4.14
C PRO A 145 -8.18 -9.92 3.93
N LEU A 146 -9.22 -10.36 3.25
CA LEU A 146 -10.43 -9.55 3.02
C LEU A 146 -11.46 -9.61 4.17
N ALA A 147 -11.32 -10.54 5.11
CA ALA A 147 -12.26 -10.73 6.21
C ALA A 147 -12.43 -9.49 7.11
N HIS A 148 -11.42 -8.62 7.17
CA HIS A 148 -11.41 -7.39 7.96
C HIS A 148 -11.48 -6.13 7.08
N THR A 149 -12.00 -6.26 5.86
CA THR A 149 -12.15 -5.11 4.95
C THR A 149 -13.61 -4.80 4.69
N ARG A 150 -13.86 -3.55 4.32
CA ARG A 150 -15.15 -3.11 3.78
C ARG A 150 -14.94 -2.75 2.31
N PRO A 151 -15.71 -3.35 1.39
CA PRO A 151 -15.63 -2.99 -0.01
C PRO A 151 -16.21 -1.59 -0.22
N LEU A 152 -15.47 -0.75 -0.91
CA LEU A 152 -15.95 0.52 -1.45
C LEU A 152 -16.22 0.33 -2.94
N THR A 153 -17.50 0.23 -3.28
CA THR A 153 -17.96 -0.11 -4.63
C THR A 153 -17.52 0.91 -5.68
N PRO A 154 -17.37 0.51 -6.93
CA PRO A 154 -17.16 1.43 -8.03
C PRO A 154 -18.23 2.52 -8.07
N ALA A 155 -17.85 3.71 -8.46
CA ALA A 155 -18.76 4.83 -8.62
C ALA A 155 -18.23 5.79 -9.68
N ARG A 156 -19.14 6.38 -10.45
CA ARG A 156 -18.81 7.44 -11.41
C ARG A 156 -18.36 8.68 -10.64
N CYS A 157 -17.19 9.22 -10.98
CA CYS A 157 -16.58 10.33 -10.24
C CYS A 157 -15.64 11.13 -11.15
N VAL A 158 -15.26 12.30 -10.68
CA VAL A 158 -14.14 13.06 -11.25
C VAL A 158 -12.88 12.75 -10.42
N ARG A 159 -11.86 12.26 -11.09
CA ARG A 159 -10.54 12.05 -10.52
C ARG A 159 -9.68 13.29 -10.70
N VAL A 160 -9.09 13.77 -9.60
CA VAL A 160 -8.11 14.86 -9.60
C VAL A 160 -6.90 14.41 -8.81
N ILE A 161 -5.70 14.65 -9.31
CA ILE A 161 -4.48 14.56 -8.52
C ILE A 161 -4.13 15.96 -8.06
N HIS A 162 -4.03 16.15 -6.75
CA HIS A 162 -3.83 17.47 -6.17
C HIS A 162 -2.72 17.45 -5.13
N ARG A 163 -1.96 18.57 -5.06
CA ARG A 163 -0.93 18.83 -4.06
C ARG A 163 -1.48 19.81 -3.02
N PHE A 164 -1.40 19.46 -1.76
CA PHE A 164 -1.89 20.31 -0.68
C PHE A 164 -0.96 20.25 0.54
N PRO A 165 -0.91 21.30 1.38
CA PRO A 165 -0.08 21.33 2.57
C PRO A 165 -0.54 20.28 3.59
N CYS A 166 0.43 19.68 4.31
CA CYS A 166 0.14 18.70 5.35
C CYS A 166 -0.55 19.36 6.57
N GLN A 167 -0.25 20.64 6.84
CA GLN A 167 -0.83 21.42 7.94
C GLN A 167 -1.00 22.89 7.54
N PRO A 168 -2.07 23.54 7.99
CA PRO A 168 -3.19 22.91 8.65
C PRO A 168 -3.89 21.97 7.65
N TRP A 169 -4.23 20.78 8.12
CA TRP A 169 -4.99 19.83 7.33
C TRP A 169 -6.45 20.29 7.24
N ASP A 170 -6.66 21.48 6.67
CA ASP A 170 -7.90 22.21 6.73
C ASP A 170 -8.90 21.78 5.66
N ASP A 171 -10.11 22.25 5.86
CA ASP A 171 -11.25 22.10 4.97
C ASP A 171 -11.04 22.76 3.60
N GLU A 172 -9.91 23.42 3.40
CA GLU A 172 -9.58 24.21 2.22
C GLU A 172 -9.38 23.37 0.95
N ALA A 173 -8.93 22.13 1.07
CA ALA A 173 -8.71 21.28 -0.12
C ALA A 173 -10.02 21.02 -0.90
N MET A 174 -11.18 20.90 -0.23
CA MET A 174 -12.44 20.63 -0.91
C MET A 174 -12.94 21.80 -1.77
N PRO A 175 -12.97 23.04 -1.29
CA PRO A 175 -13.30 24.19 -2.15
C PRO A 175 -12.40 24.26 -3.39
N GLU A 176 -11.09 24.03 -3.24
CA GLU A 176 -10.15 24.04 -4.37
C GLU A 176 -10.43 22.90 -5.35
N LEU A 177 -10.59 21.68 -4.87
CA LEU A 177 -10.90 20.50 -5.69
C LEU A 177 -12.23 20.67 -6.43
N THR A 178 -13.25 21.18 -5.74
CA THR A 178 -14.55 21.49 -6.36
C THR A 178 -14.42 22.56 -7.43
N ALA A 179 -13.64 23.61 -7.18
CA ALA A 179 -13.38 24.66 -8.16
C ALA A 179 -12.65 24.12 -9.39
N ILE A 180 -11.67 23.23 -9.22
CA ILE A 180 -10.96 22.54 -10.33
C ILE A 180 -11.95 21.72 -11.16
N GLY A 181 -12.79 20.90 -10.52
CA GLY A 181 -13.79 20.09 -11.21
C GLY A 181 -14.82 20.93 -11.97
N ARG A 182 -15.37 21.99 -11.34
CA ARG A 182 -16.34 22.89 -11.96
C ARG A 182 -15.76 23.68 -13.12
N LYS A 183 -14.53 24.16 -13.02
CA LYS A 183 -13.84 24.85 -14.11
C LYS A 183 -13.71 23.98 -15.35
N ALA A 184 -13.62 22.67 -15.19
CA ALA A 184 -13.60 21.70 -16.28
C ALA A 184 -15.00 21.27 -16.76
N GLY A 185 -16.07 21.87 -16.20
CA GLY A 185 -17.45 21.60 -16.62
C GLY A 185 -18.15 20.45 -15.90
N TYR A 186 -17.57 19.92 -14.81
CA TYR A 186 -18.18 18.83 -14.05
C TYR A 186 -19.08 19.35 -12.92
N ALA A 187 -20.24 18.74 -12.77
CA ALA A 187 -21.17 18.99 -11.65
C ALA A 187 -20.75 18.12 -10.44
N ILE A 188 -20.02 18.69 -9.49
CA ILE A 188 -19.53 17.97 -8.30
C ILE A 188 -20.63 17.98 -7.22
N ALA A 189 -20.92 16.79 -6.67
CA ALA A 189 -21.87 16.58 -5.57
C ALA A 189 -21.17 16.87 -4.22
N GLU A 190 -21.21 18.10 -3.77
CA GLU A 190 -20.49 18.57 -2.56
C GLU A 190 -21.06 18.01 -1.25
N ASP A 191 -22.30 17.53 -1.28
CA ASP A 191 -23.01 16.91 -0.16
C ASP A 191 -22.62 15.43 0.03
N GLN A 192 -21.91 14.84 -0.93
CA GLN A 192 -21.47 13.45 -0.88
C GLN A 192 -20.01 13.32 -0.40
N PRO A 193 -19.66 12.23 0.28
CA PRO A 193 -18.31 12.02 0.74
C PRO A 193 -17.35 11.80 -0.44
N TYR A 194 -16.22 12.50 -0.43
CA TYR A 194 -15.14 12.24 -1.35
C TYR A 194 -14.14 11.23 -0.78
N LEU A 195 -13.34 10.63 -1.64
CA LEU A 195 -12.24 9.74 -1.29
C LEU A 195 -10.92 10.33 -1.78
N GLY A 196 -9.96 10.48 -0.89
CA GLY A 196 -8.57 10.75 -1.23
C GLY A 196 -7.71 9.50 -1.04
N LEU A 197 -6.80 9.25 -1.97
CA LEU A 197 -5.77 8.20 -1.87
C LEU A 197 -4.40 8.86 -1.85
N HIS A 198 -3.71 8.76 -0.72
CA HIS A 198 -2.35 9.29 -0.60
C HIS A 198 -1.43 8.68 -1.65
N LEU A 199 -0.69 9.52 -2.34
CA LEU A 199 0.25 9.12 -3.39
C LEU A 199 1.68 9.32 -2.92
N ALA A 200 2.03 10.51 -2.45
CA ALA A 200 3.39 10.86 -2.04
C ALA A 200 3.41 12.00 -1.03
N THR A 201 4.53 12.12 -0.35
CA THR A 201 4.85 13.24 0.55
C THR A 201 6.12 13.93 0.05
N GLU A 202 6.07 15.24 -0.03
CA GLU A 202 7.20 16.09 -0.41
C GLU A 202 7.54 17.05 0.73
N ASN A 203 8.82 17.25 1.01
CA ASN A 203 9.29 18.32 1.87
C ASN A 203 9.90 19.41 0.96
N HIS A 204 9.29 20.57 0.94
CA HIS A 204 9.76 21.72 0.18
C HIS A 204 9.84 22.95 1.08
N GLN A 205 11.05 23.49 1.26
CA GLN A 205 11.31 24.67 2.07
C GLN A 205 10.70 24.62 3.48
N GLU A 206 10.95 23.52 4.20
CA GLU A 206 10.44 23.23 5.55
C GLU A 206 8.91 23.03 5.65
N HIS A 207 8.21 23.03 4.53
CA HIS A 207 6.78 22.69 4.46
C HIS A 207 6.59 21.30 3.89
N ILE A 208 5.72 20.52 4.55
CA ILE A 208 5.35 19.19 4.09
C ILE A 208 4.09 19.32 3.22
N TYR A 209 4.16 18.75 2.03
CA TYR A 209 3.04 18.66 1.11
C TYR A 209 2.69 17.21 0.85
N PHE A 210 1.39 16.95 0.70
CA PHE A 210 0.86 15.67 0.25
C PHE A 210 0.41 15.76 -1.20
N TYR A 211 0.70 14.72 -1.94
CA TYR A 211 0.06 14.45 -3.21
C TYR A 211 -0.97 13.36 -2.99
N ALA A 212 -2.19 13.57 -3.47
CA ALA A 212 -3.22 12.56 -3.39
C ALA A 212 -4.07 12.52 -4.67
N THR A 213 -4.58 11.33 -4.96
CA THR A 213 -5.62 11.15 -5.97
C THR A 213 -6.96 11.28 -5.29
N PHE A 214 -7.75 12.27 -5.67
CA PHE A 214 -9.11 12.48 -5.19
C PHE A 214 -10.12 11.92 -6.17
N TYR A 215 -11.17 11.32 -5.63
CA TYR A 215 -12.34 10.86 -6.36
C TYR A 215 -13.55 11.65 -5.84
N LEU A 216 -13.98 12.61 -6.62
CA LEU A 216 -15.06 13.53 -6.29
C LEU A 216 -16.36 12.99 -6.90
N PRO A 217 -17.42 12.78 -6.12
CA PRO A 217 -18.69 12.33 -6.66
C PRO A 217 -19.27 13.38 -7.59
N VAL A 218 -19.92 12.94 -8.65
CA VAL A 218 -20.62 13.80 -9.62
C VAL A 218 -22.12 13.66 -9.46
N LEU A 219 -22.86 14.74 -9.72
CA LEU A 219 -24.29 14.68 -9.81
C LEU A 219 -24.66 13.82 -11.04
N GLU A 220 -25.57 12.90 -10.85
CA GLU A 220 -26.19 12.17 -11.98
C GLU A 220 -27.12 13.12 -12.70
N GLU A 221 -27.02 13.20 -14.04
CA GLU A 221 -27.93 13.92 -14.91
C GLU A 221 -29.27 13.19 -15.03
#